data_d08fc99120c9e64238ead4100bd73f5e
#
_entry.id   d08fc99120c9e64238ead4100bd73f5e
#
_cell.length_a   1.000
_cell.length_b   1.000
_cell.length_c   1.000
_cell.angle_alpha   90.00
_cell.angle_beta   90.00
_cell.angle_gamma   90.00
#
_symmetry.space_group_name_H-M   'P 1'
#
loop_
_entity.id
_entity.type
_entity.pdbx_description
1 polymer ?
#
loop_
_entity_poly.entity_id
_entity_poly.type
_entity_poly.pdbx_seq_one_letter_code
_entity_poly.pdbx_strand_id
1 'polypeptide(L)'
;MGKKEKTKEAELTAAEAIVEETVDAEELPDTEIIEEDKPAPVVEEEEEEESLRDQFVRLQADFANFRNRTQRERVELYQRANEDLLLEILTVLDHYEMGLKTAEQQDGDTAVVDGFKMVFDQFQNVLKKFNLEPIEAVGQAFDPHKHEALTHMPSEEYAAEICSNQVRRGYMFGDKLLRAAQVVVSSGPAAAEGAE
;
A
#
# COMPACT_ATOMS: atom_id res chain seq x y z
N MET A 1 -31.62 12.65 14.20
CA MET A 1 -31.55 11.74 13.05
C MET A 1 -32.63 12.04 12.03
N GLY A 2 -32.76 13.24 11.51
CA GLY A 2 -33.88 13.64 10.63
C GLY A 2 -33.51 14.68 9.56
N LYS A 3 -32.22 15.04 9.42
CA LYS A 3 -31.81 16.12 8.51
C LYS A 3 -30.97 15.64 7.32
N LYS A 4 -30.51 14.40 7.30
CA LYS A 4 -29.72 13.81 6.20
C LYS A 4 -30.55 12.99 5.20
N GLU A 5 -31.75 12.59 5.57
CA GLU A 5 -32.65 11.88 4.65
C GLU A 5 -33.41 12.83 3.69
N LYS A 6 -33.73 14.03 4.14
CA LYS A 6 -34.41 15.02 3.29
C LYS A 6 -33.56 15.60 2.14
N THR A 7 -32.23 15.51 2.26
CA THR A 7 -31.34 16.03 1.19
C THR A 7 -31.14 15.01 0.05
N LYS A 8 -31.27 13.71 0.36
CA LYS A 8 -31.17 12.65 -0.64
C LYS A 8 -32.44 12.47 -1.50
N GLU A 9 -33.61 12.73 -0.91
CA GLU A 9 -34.88 12.70 -1.66
C GLU A 9 -35.04 13.93 -2.59
N ALA A 10 -34.46 15.07 -2.21
CA ALA A 10 -34.50 16.26 -3.07
C ALA A 10 -33.54 16.18 -4.29
N GLU A 11 -32.46 15.41 -4.21
CA GLU A 11 -31.55 15.19 -5.36
C GLU A 11 -32.05 14.11 -6.32
N LEU A 12 -32.86 13.14 -5.88
CA LEU A 12 -33.47 12.15 -6.75
C LEU A 12 -34.63 12.72 -7.58
N THR A 13 -35.41 13.64 -7.01
CA THR A 13 -36.54 14.30 -7.71
C THR A 13 -36.09 15.35 -8.74
N ALA A 14 -34.89 15.91 -8.59
CA ALA A 14 -34.32 16.84 -9.56
C ALA A 14 -33.74 16.13 -10.81
N ALA A 15 -33.38 14.85 -10.69
CA ALA A 15 -32.85 14.06 -11.81
C ALA A 15 -33.97 13.47 -12.71
N GLU A 16 -35.17 13.24 -12.17
CA GLU A 16 -36.35 12.76 -12.93
C GLU A 16 -37.07 13.86 -13.69
N ALA A 17 -36.95 15.12 -13.30
CA ALA A 17 -37.64 16.25 -13.94
C ALA A 17 -36.97 16.76 -15.23
N ILE A 18 -35.77 16.25 -15.59
CA ILE A 18 -35.05 16.70 -16.81
C ILE A 18 -35.35 15.81 -18.03
N VAL A 19 -36.05 14.70 -17.86
CA VAL A 19 -36.33 13.74 -18.96
C VAL A 19 -37.70 13.96 -19.64
N GLU A 20 -38.59 14.79 -19.05
CA GLU A 20 -39.98 14.92 -19.54
C GLU A 20 -40.28 16.15 -20.42
N GLU A 21 -39.31 16.97 -20.78
CA GLU A 21 -39.58 18.23 -21.50
C GLU A 21 -38.85 18.34 -22.85
N THR A 22 -38.97 17.34 -23.73
CA THR A 22 -38.69 17.53 -25.17
C THR A 22 -39.38 16.46 -26.01
N VAL A 23 -40.71 16.45 -26.11
CA VAL A 23 -41.42 15.87 -27.26
C VAL A 23 -42.59 16.78 -27.59
N ASP A 24 -42.34 17.87 -28.27
CA ASP A 24 -43.37 18.59 -29.00
C ASP A 24 -43.45 18.01 -30.40
N ALA A 25 -44.62 17.48 -30.70
CA ALA A 25 -44.93 16.90 -32.00
C ALA A 25 -45.23 18.03 -33.01
N GLU A 26 -44.31 18.31 -33.90
CA GLU A 26 -44.60 19.08 -35.12
C GLU A 26 -45.00 18.14 -36.25
N GLU A 27 -46.17 18.45 -36.82
CA GLU A 27 -46.80 17.82 -37.96
C GLU A 27 -45.86 17.73 -39.17
N LEU A 28 -45.74 16.51 -39.71
CA LEU A 28 -45.11 16.29 -41.02
C LEU A 28 -46.12 16.49 -42.15
N PRO A 29 -45.79 17.24 -43.20
CA PRO A 29 -46.61 17.31 -44.36
C PRO A 29 -46.51 16.04 -45.23
N ASP A 30 -47.66 15.58 -45.73
CA ASP A 30 -47.81 14.52 -46.73
C ASP A 30 -46.83 14.72 -47.89
N THR A 31 -45.89 13.81 -48.05
CA THR A 31 -45.04 13.74 -49.24
C THR A 31 -45.24 12.39 -49.92
N GLU A 32 -45.63 12.46 -51.14
CA GLU A 32 -45.98 11.42 -52.12
C GLU A 32 -44.99 10.24 -52.13
N ILE A 33 -45.58 9.04 -52.15
CA ILE A 33 -44.89 7.77 -52.34
C ILE A 33 -44.34 7.73 -53.77
N ILE A 34 -43.02 7.85 -53.91
CA ILE A 34 -42.33 7.47 -55.14
C ILE A 34 -41.69 6.09 -54.84
N GLU A 35 -42.35 5.05 -55.38
CA GLU A 35 -41.80 3.73 -55.53
C GLU A 35 -40.61 3.78 -56.49
N GLU A 36 -39.35 3.80 -55.96
CA GLU A 36 -38.18 3.33 -56.69
C GLU A 36 -37.62 2.12 -55.98
N ASP A 37 -37.94 0.97 -56.56
CA ASP A 37 -37.35 -0.34 -56.27
C ASP A 37 -35.86 -0.31 -56.63
N LYS A 38 -35.05 -0.11 -55.58
CA LYS A 38 -33.62 -0.50 -55.57
C LYS A 38 -33.36 -1.36 -54.35
N PRO A 39 -32.88 -2.59 -54.54
CA PRO A 39 -32.42 -3.37 -53.40
C PRO A 39 -31.22 -2.64 -52.81
N ALA A 40 -31.44 -1.96 -51.68
CA ALA A 40 -30.38 -1.39 -50.87
C ALA A 40 -29.46 -2.50 -50.36
N PRO A 41 -28.18 -2.22 -50.19
CA PRO A 41 -27.16 -3.22 -49.80
C PRO A 41 -27.35 -3.60 -48.34
N VAL A 42 -28.23 -4.53 -48.05
CA VAL A 42 -28.46 -5.11 -46.73
C VAL A 42 -27.18 -5.74 -46.19
N VAL A 43 -26.26 -6.10 -47.09
CA VAL A 43 -24.97 -6.73 -46.74
C VAL A 43 -23.97 -5.73 -46.14
N GLU A 44 -23.96 -4.48 -46.60
CA GLU A 44 -23.02 -3.45 -46.06
C GLU A 44 -23.45 -2.97 -44.68
N GLU A 45 -24.73 -2.89 -44.37
CA GLU A 45 -25.25 -2.52 -43.06
C GLU A 45 -24.98 -3.61 -42.01
N GLU A 46 -25.06 -4.90 -42.37
CA GLU A 46 -24.73 -6.00 -41.48
C GLU A 46 -23.23 -6.06 -41.17
N GLU A 47 -22.35 -5.82 -42.16
CA GLU A 47 -20.89 -5.77 -41.93
C GLU A 47 -20.47 -4.56 -41.08
N GLU A 48 -21.12 -3.41 -41.24
CA GLU A 48 -20.87 -2.23 -40.40
C GLU A 48 -21.37 -2.45 -38.96
N GLU A 49 -22.51 -3.10 -38.74
CA GLU A 49 -23.00 -3.44 -37.41
C GLU A 49 -22.11 -4.46 -36.71
N GLU A 50 -21.60 -5.49 -37.37
CA GLU A 50 -20.65 -6.44 -36.81
C GLU A 50 -19.34 -5.75 -36.45
N SER A 51 -18.84 -4.88 -37.32
CA SER A 51 -17.64 -4.07 -37.04
C SER A 51 -17.82 -3.16 -35.82
N LEU A 52 -18.96 -2.51 -35.67
CA LEU A 52 -19.28 -1.67 -34.53
C LEU A 52 -19.42 -2.47 -33.22
N ARG A 53 -20.01 -3.67 -33.30
CA ARG A 53 -20.13 -4.56 -32.15
C ARG A 53 -18.74 -5.04 -31.67
N ASP A 54 -17.87 -5.39 -32.60
CA ASP A 54 -16.49 -5.79 -32.28
C ASP A 54 -15.70 -4.66 -31.66
N GLN A 55 -15.84 -3.44 -32.18
CA GLN A 55 -15.22 -2.25 -31.60
C GLN A 55 -15.75 -1.97 -30.20
N PHE A 56 -17.06 -2.13 -29.98
CA PHE A 56 -17.68 -1.95 -28.67
C PHE A 56 -17.17 -2.98 -27.66
N VAL A 57 -17.12 -4.27 -28.03
CA VAL A 57 -16.59 -5.34 -27.18
C VAL A 57 -15.13 -5.08 -26.82
N ARG A 58 -14.32 -4.66 -27.81
CA ARG A 58 -12.93 -4.30 -27.59
C ARG A 58 -12.78 -3.11 -26.64
N LEU A 59 -13.57 -2.05 -26.85
CA LEU A 59 -13.57 -0.88 -25.99
C LEU A 59 -14.00 -1.23 -24.56
N GLN A 60 -14.98 -2.10 -24.41
CA GLN A 60 -15.42 -2.59 -23.09
C GLN A 60 -14.32 -3.37 -22.38
N ALA A 61 -13.60 -4.24 -23.11
CA ALA A 61 -12.45 -4.98 -22.56
C ALA A 61 -11.33 -4.02 -22.17
N ASP A 62 -10.99 -3.05 -23.01
CA ASP A 62 -9.96 -2.05 -22.74
C ASP A 62 -10.34 -1.19 -21.53
N PHE A 63 -11.60 -0.80 -21.40
CA PHE A 63 -12.09 -0.06 -20.24
C PHE A 63 -12.02 -0.88 -18.95
N ALA A 64 -12.38 -2.17 -19.00
CA ALA A 64 -12.27 -3.06 -17.87
C ALA A 64 -10.79 -3.24 -17.43
N ASN A 65 -9.88 -3.42 -18.40
CA ASN A 65 -8.45 -3.49 -18.17
C ASN A 65 -7.90 -2.19 -17.59
N PHE A 66 -8.29 -1.05 -18.15
CA PHE A 66 -7.91 0.28 -17.63
C PHE A 66 -8.36 0.48 -16.19
N ARG A 67 -9.62 0.15 -15.89
CA ARG A 67 -10.17 0.26 -14.53
C ARG A 67 -9.38 -0.60 -13.53
N ASN A 68 -9.11 -1.85 -13.89
CA ASN A 68 -8.36 -2.77 -13.04
C ASN A 68 -6.92 -2.27 -12.81
N ARG A 69 -6.26 -1.77 -13.88
CA ARG A 69 -4.93 -1.19 -13.79
C ARG A 69 -4.91 0.04 -12.90
N THR A 70 -5.82 0.99 -13.12
CA THR A 70 -5.91 2.23 -12.34
C THR A 70 -6.17 1.94 -10.86
N GLN A 71 -6.96 0.91 -10.56
CA GLN A 71 -7.20 0.52 -9.17
C GLN A 71 -5.93 -0.04 -8.50
N ARG A 72 -5.15 -0.85 -9.21
CA ARG A 72 -3.84 -1.33 -8.71
C ARG A 72 -2.85 -0.18 -8.51
N GLU A 73 -2.73 0.70 -9.51
CA GLU A 73 -1.86 1.89 -9.42
C GLU A 73 -2.23 2.80 -8.24
N ARG A 74 -3.52 2.96 -7.94
CA ARG A 74 -3.96 3.70 -6.74
C ARG A 74 -3.50 3.05 -5.45
N VAL A 75 -3.68 1.74 -5.32
CA VAL A 75 -3.24 1.01 -4.11
C VAL A 75 -1.73 1.13 -3.94
N GLU A 76 -0.96 0.94 -5.01
CA GLU A 76 0.49 1.10 -5.00
C GLU A 76 0.92 2.53 -4.63
N LEU A 77 0.21 3.55 -5.11
CA LEU A 77 0.50 4.94 -4.78
C LEU A 77 0.30 5.22 -3.28
N TYR A 78 -0.81 4.73 -2.70
CA TYR A 78 -1.05 4.85 -1.26
C TYR A 78 0.00 4.11 -0.43
N GLN A 79 0.41 2.92 -0.88
CA GLN A 79 1.46 2.17 -0.20
C GLN A 79 2.78 2.94 -0.22
N ARG A 80 3.22 3.45 -1.37
CA ARG A 80 4.46 4.23 -1.50
C ARG A 80 4.44 5.51 -0.66
N ALA A 81 3.33 6.26 -0.68
CA ALA A 81 3.19 7.46 0.14
C ALA A 81 3.31 7.17 1.64
N ASN A 82 2.76 6.04 2.09
CA ASN A 82 2.88 5.60 3.47
C ASN A 82 4.30 5.11 3.80
N GLU A 83 4.99 4.45 2.86
CA GLU A 83 6.37 4.00 3.04
C GLU A 83 7.32 5.16 3.33
N ASP A 84 7.26 6.23 2.55
CA ASP A 84 8.10 7.41 2.73
C ASP A 84 7.87 8.05 4.10
N LEU A 85 6.61 8.23 4.48
CA LEU A 85 6.26 8.75 5.81
C LEU A 85 6.76 7.84 6.94
N LEU A 86 6.58 6.53 6.79
CA LEU A 86 7.01 5.56 7.79
C LEU A 86 8.53 5.56 7.97
N LEU A 87 9.31 5.68 6.89
CA LEU A 87 10.77 5.77 6.97
C LEU A 87 11.24 6.98 7.80
N GLU A 88 10.61 8.12 7.63
CA GLU A 88 10.90 9.31 8.42
C GLU A 88 10.53 9.12 9.91
N ILE A 89 9.36 8.55 10.17
CA ILE A 89 8.91 8.22 11.52
C ILE A 89 9.87 7.22 12.20
N LEU A 90 10.33 6.21 11.48
CA LEU A 90 11.29 5.24 12.01
C LEU A 90 12.62 5.88 12.44
N THR A 91 13.04 6.93 11.75
CA THR A 91 14.23 7.67 12.16
C THR A 91 14.06 8.35 13.53
N VAL A 92 12.89 8.92 13.78
CA VAL A 92 12.54 9.50 15.08
C VAL A 92 12.48 8.40 16.17
N LEU A 93 11.90 7.25 15.81
CA LEU A 93 11.79 6.10 16.72
C LEU A 93 13.16 5.53 17.12
N ASP A 94 14.10 5.48 16.17
CA ASP A 94 15.49 5.05 16.47
C ASP A 94 16.18 6.00 17.47
N HIS A 95 16.01 7.31 17.30
CA HIS A 95 16.56 8.29 18.26
C HIS A 95 15.89 8.17 19.63
N TYR A 96 14.58 7.87 19.65
CA TYR A 96 13.87 7.64 20.90
C TYR A 96 14.39 6.38 21.63
N GLU A 97 14.60 5.28 20.91
CA GLU A 97 15.16 4.05 21.47
C GLU A 97 16.60 4.27 22.00
N MET A 98 17.40 5.03 21.26
CA MET A 98 18.76 5.39 21.71
C MET A 98 18.71 6.26 22.97
N GLY A 99 17.78 7.21 23.05
CA GLY A 99 17.55 8.03 24.24
C GLY A 99 17.15 7.19 25.47
N LEU A 100 16.25 6.22 25.28
CA LEU A 100 15.87 5.30 26.34
C LEU A 100 17.05 4.48 26.85
N LYS A 101 17.84 3.88 25.96
CA LYS A 101 19.04 3.11 26.33
C LYS A 101 20.04 3.97 27.10
N THR A 102 20.21 5.23 26.70
CA THR A 102 21.11 6.16 27.38
C THR A 102 20.59 6.52 28.78
N ALA A 103 19.26 6.76 28.91
CA ALA A 103 18.63 7.06 30.18
C ALA A 103 18.74 5.87 31.18
N GLU A 104 18.62 4.65 30.71
CA GLU A 104 18.80 3.43 31.50
C GLU A 104 20.25 3.28 31.99
N GLN A 105 21.24 3.62 31.16
CA GLN A 105 22.66 3.52 31.49
C GLN A 105 23.12 4.60 32.49
N GLN A 106 22.43 5.73 32.54
CA GLN A 106 22.78 6.87 33.40
C GLN A 106 22.07 6.89 34.76
N ASP A 107 21.49 5.76 35.20
CA ASP A 107 20.68 5.68 36.43
C ASP A 107 19.58 6.77 36.52
N GLY A 108 18.96 7.05 35.41
CA GLY A 108 17.83 7.97 35.35
C GLY A 108 16.68 7.53 36.28
N ASP A 109 15.86 8.50 36.70
CA ASP A 109 14.68 8.20 37.52
C ASP A 109 13.85 7.06 36.90
N THR A 110 13.81 5.93 37.57
CA THR A 110 13.15 4.70 37.11
C THR A 110 11.71 4.94 36.69
N ALA A 111 10.97 5.80 37.41
CA ALA A 111 9.59 6.11 37.12
C ALA A 111 9.44 6.86 35.78
N VAL A 112 10.40 7.74 35.45
CA VAL A 112 10.43 8.48 34.20
C VAL A 112 10.79 7.54 33.03
N VAL A 113 11.81 6.69 33.23
CA VAL A 113 12.23 5.70 32.23
C VAL A 113 11.09 4.73 31.90
N ASP A 114 10.39 4.24 32.94
CA ASP A 114 9.24 3.34 32.76
C ASP A 114 8.08 4.03 32.01
N GLY A 115 7.83 5.32 32.32
CA GLY A 115 6.86 6.11 31.56
C GLY A 115 7.20 6.22 30.08
N PHE A 116 8.46 6.46 29.75
CA PHE A 116 8.93 6.51 28.36
C PHE A 116 8.84 5.14 27.67
N LYS A 117 9.13 4.03 28.36
CA LYS A 117 8.94 2.67 27.84
C LYS A 117 7.49 2.41 27.45
N MET A 118 6.54 2.80 28.32
CA MET A 118 5.12 2.65 28.03
C MET A 118 4.70 3.42 26.75
N VAL A 119 5.23 4.63 26.56
CA VAL A 119 4.99 5.41 25.34
C VAL A 119 5.57 4.70 24.11
N PHE A 120 6.77 4.16 24.21
CA PHE A 120 7.43 3.40 23.15
C PHE A 120 6.62 2.16 22.75
N ASP A 121 6.17 1.38 23.73
CA ASP A 121 5.35 0.19 23.50
C ASP A 121 4.00 0.55 22.85
N GLN A 122 3.37 1.64 23.32
CA GLN A 122 2.16 2.13 22.71
C GLN A 122 2.36 2.55 21.26
N PHE A 123 3.48 3.20 20.97
CA PHE A 123 3.83 3.60 19.61
C PHE A 123 4.05 2.39 18.71
N GLN A 124 4.80 1.37 19.16
CA GLN A 124 4.96 0.11 18.44
C GLN A 124 3.62 -0.58 18.16
N ASN A 125 2.71 -0.57 19.15
CA ASN A 125 1.37 -1.14 18.98
C ASN A 125 0.54 -0.39 17.93
N VAL A 126 0.72 0.93 17.79
CA VAL A 126 0.12 1.71 16.71
C VAL A 126 0.69 1.29 15.37
N LEU A 127 2.02 1.20 15.25
CA LEU A 127 2.67 0.79 14.00
C LEU A 127 2.22 -0.61 13.53
N LYS A 128 2.08 -1.55 14.46
CA LYS A 128 1.53 -2.90 14.17
C LYS A 128 0.13 -2.86 13.56
N LYS A 129 -0.74 -1.92 13.99
CA LYS A 129 -2.08 -1.75 13.39
C LYS A 129 -2.03 -1.31 11.94
N PHE A 130 -0.94 -0.70 11.52
CA PHE A 130 -0.68 -0.30 10.14
C PHE A 130 0.16 -1.32 9.38
N ASN A 131 0.24 -2.58 9.87
CA ASN A 131 1.00 -3.69 9.28
C ASN A 131 2.51 -3.40 9.20
N LEU A 132 3.04 -2.61 10.14
CA LEU A 132 4.48 -2.41 10.30
C LEU A 132 4.98 -3.29 11.45
N GLU A 133 5.79 -4.28 11.12
CA GLU A 133 6.31 -5.25 12.09
C GLU A 133 7.84 -5.10 12.23
N PRO A 134 8.36 -5.08 13.47
CA PRO A 134 9.80 -5.06 13.70
C PRO A 134 10.42 -6.42 13.35
N ILE A 135 11.62 -6.39 12.79
CA ILE A 135 12.43 -7.58 12.54
C ILE A 135 13.29 -7.80 13.79
N GLU A 136 13.06 -8.93 14.47
CA GLU A 136 13.88 -9.37 15.59
C GLU A 136 15.01 -10.23 15.03
N ALA A 137 16.22 -9.67 14.99
CA ALA A 137 17.36 -10.34 14.39
C ALA A 137 18.24 -11.05 15.42
N VAL A 138 18.26 -10.61 16.68
CA VAL A 138 19.15 -11.15 17.71
C VAL A 138 18.88 -12.64 17.96
N GLY A 139 19.94 -13.46 17.89
CA GLY A 139 19.83 -14.91 18.05
C GLY A 139 19.33 -15.66 16.81
N GLN A 140 19.02 -14.96 15.70
CA GLN A 140 18.65 -15.59 14.45
C GLN A 140 19.82 -15.70 13.47
N ALA A 141 19.75 -16.67 12.56
CA ALA A 141 20.71 -16.77 11.47
C ALA A 141 20.66 -15.51 10.58
N PHE A 142 21.80 -15.07 10.11
CA PHE A 142 21.88 -13.95 9.20
C PHE A 142 21.17 -14.23 7.89
N ASP A 143 20.22 -13.39 7.53
CA ASP A 143 19.47 -13.43 6.28
C ASP A 143 19.75 -12.14 5.47
N PRO A 144 20.44 -12.21 4.32
CA PRO A 144 20.74 -11.04 3.50
C PRO A 144 19.50 -10.30 2.99
N HIS A 145 18.32 -10.95 2.94
CA HIS A 145 17.09 -10.32 2.49
C HIS A 145 16.45 -9.42 3.56
N LYS A 146 16.80 -9.62 4.86
CA LYS A 146 16.19 -8.89 5.97
C LYS A 146 17.19 -8.15 6.83
N HIS A 147 18.45 -8.58 6.78
CA HIS A 147 19.51 -8.09 7.65
C HIS A 147 20.63 -7.44 6.85
N GLU A 148 21.18 -6.37 7.39
CA GLU A 148 22.37 -5.68 6.92
C GLU A 148 23.48 -5.86 7.95
N ALA A 149 24.52 -6.65 7.61
CA ALA A 149 25.65 -6.87 8.49
C ALA A 149 26.57 -5.65 8.47
N LEU A 150 26.73 -4.98 9.62
CA LEU A 150 27.67 -3.86 9.76
C LEU A 150 29.09 -4.35 10.01
N THR A 151 29.23 -5.38 10.86
CA THR A 151 30.52 -5.94 11.24
C THR A 151 30.35 -7.36 11.72
N HIS A 152 31.47 -8.10 11.71
CA HIS A 152 31.59 -9.41 12.35
C HIS A 152 32.43 -9.29 13.64
N MET A 153 31.91 -9.83 14.72
CA MET A 153 32.58 -9.81 16.01
C MET A 153 32.58 -11.21 16.65
N PRO A 154 33.65 -11.61 17.34
CA PRO A 154 33.64 -12.86 18.09
C PRO A 154 32.60 -12.76 19.22
N SER A 155 31.88 -13.84 19.47
CA SER A 155 30.90 -13.95 20.56
C SER A 155 30.98 -15.33 21.17
N GLU A 156 30.98 -15.39 22.51
CA GLU A 156 30.93 -16.65 23.24
C GLU A 156 29.49 -17.22 23.32
N GLU A 157 28.47 -16.35 23.18
CA GLU A 157 27.09 -16.75 23.32
C GLU A 157 26.49 -17.29 22.01
N TYR A 158 26.98 -16.80 20.86
CA TYR A 158 26.37 -17.10 19.55
C TYR A 158 27.40 -17.78 18.63
N ALA A 159 26.92 -18.82 17.94
CA ALA A 159 27.69 -19.50 16.92
C ALA A 159 27.99 -18.55 15.72
N ALA A 160 28.91 -18.96 14.86
CA ALA A 160 29.19 -18.22 13.63
C ALA A 160 27.94 -18.08 12.77
N GLU A 161 27.83 -16.95 12.07
CA GLU A 161 26.71 -16.57 11.18
C GLU A 161 25.37 -16.28 11.90
N ILE A 162 25.36 -16.20 13.23
CA ILE A 162 24.20 -15.76 14.01
C ILE A 162 24.34 -14.27 14.34
N CYS A 163 23.22 -13.55 14.27
CA CYS A 163 23.17 -12.15 14.66
C CYS A 163 23.33 -12.02 16.18
N SER A 164 24.48 -11.51 16.64
CA SER A 164 24.79 -11.36 18.06
C SER A 164 24.18 -10.10 18.67
N ASN A 165 24.06 -9.04 17.90
CA ASN A 165 23.50 -7.76 18.35
C ASN A 165 22.77 -7.06 17.22
N GLN A 166 21.75 -6.29 17.57
CA GLN A 166 20.98 -5.45 16.63
C GLN A 166 21.22 -3.99 16.98
N VAL A 167 21.94 -3.29 16.10
CA VAL A 167 22.27 -1.88 16.27
C VAL A 167 21.06 -0.99 15.93
N ARG A 168 20.36 -1.35 14.86
CA ARG A 168 19.19 -0.63 14.38
C ARG A 168 18.10 -1.63 13.97
N ARG A 169 16.87 -1.41 14.43
CA ARG A 169 15.77 -2.30 14.12
C ARG A 169 15.37 -2.24 12.65
N GLY A 170 15.20 -3.39 12.04
CA GLY A 170 14.54 -3.52 10.73
C GLY A 170 13.03 -3.53 10.87
N TYR A 171 12.35 -3.24 9.77
CA TYR A 171 10.90 -3.24 9.73
C TYR A 171 10.36 -3.79 8.41
N MET A 172 9.33 -4.61 8.52
CA MET A 172 8.52 -5.10 7.40
C MET A 172 7.23 -4.27 7.33
N PHE A 173 6.81 -3.90 6.14
CA PHE A 173 5.51 -3.28 5.88
C PHE A 173 4.65 -4.26 5.08
N GLY A 174 3.80 -5.01 5.76
CA GLY A 174 3.15 -6.18 5.19
C GLY A 174 4.17 -7.20 4.70
N ASP A 175 4.12 -7.55 3.42
CA ASP A 175 5.05 -8.51 2.81
C ASP A 175 6.35 -7.87 2.28
N LYS A 176 6.45 -6.54 2.33
CA LYS A 176 7.58 -5.80 1.77
C LYS A 176 8.58 -5.40 2.86
N LEU A 177 9.87 -5.58 2.58
CA LEU A 177 10.91 -5.01 3.42
C LEU A 177 10.93 -3.49 3.27
N LEU A 178 10.65 -2.77 4.37
CA LEU A 178 10.74 -1.32 4.41
C LEU A 178 12.17 -0.86 4.72
N ARG A 179 12.80 -1.51 5.71
CA ARG A 179 14.18 -1.23 6.12
C ARG A 179 14.82 -2.50 6.72
N ALA A 180 16.03 -2.84 6.26
CA ALA A 180 16.78 -3.95 6.82
C ALA A 180 17.20 -3.68 8.28
N ALA A 181 17.29 -4.74 9.07
CA ALA A 181 17.84 -4.67 10.40
C ALA A 181 19.37 -4.59 10.33
N GLN A 182 19.96 -3.56 10.93
CA GLN A 182 21.42 -3.45 11.02
C GLN A 182 21.93 -4.26 12.19
N VAL A 183 22.74 -5.26 11.89
CA VAL A 183 23.16 -6.29 12.84
C VAL A 183 24.68 -6.44 12.92
N VAL A 184 25.13 -6.92 14.06
CA VAL A 184 26.47 -7.46 14.25
C VAL A 184 26.34 -8.98 14.15
N VAL A 185 27.13 -9.59 13.27
CA VAL A 185 27.12 -11.05 13.06
C VAL A 185 28.25 -11.67 13.89
N SER A 186 27.96 -12.77 14.55
CA SER A 186 28.95 -13.53 15.27
C SER A 186 29.92 -14.25 14.32
N SER A 187 31.20 -14.16 14.56
CA SER A 187 32.21 -15.02 13.93
C SER A 187 32.48 -16.32 14.69
N GLY A 188 31.65 -16.58 15.71
CA GLY A 188 31.86 -17.67 16.64
C GLY A 188 32.76 -17.29 17.85
N PRO A 189 33.04 -18.22 18.76
CA PRO A 189 33.93 -17.98 19.89
C PRO A 189 35.31 -17.59 19.38
N ALA A 190 35.91 -16.59 20.04
CA ALA A 190 37.27 -16.19 19.70
C ALA A 190 38.17 -17.42 19.76
N ALA A 191 38.77 -17.79 18.64
CA ALA A 191 39.82 -18.80 18.67
C ALA A 191 40.90 -18.31 19.63
N ALA A 192 41.25 -19.12 20.60
CA ALA A 192 42.35 -18.81 21.52
C ALA A 192 43.61 -18.66 20.65
N GLU A 193 43.91 -17.44 20.20
CA GLU A 193 45.19 -17.14 19.59
C GLU A 193 46.23 -17.18 20.72
N GLY A 194 47.09 -18.21 20.65
CA GLY A 194 48.36 -18.17 21.36
C GLY A 194 48.55 -19.23 22.42
N ALA A 195 48.75 -20.45 21.98
CA ALA A 195 49.60 -21.39 22.69
C ALA A 195 50.68 -21.88 21.73
N GLU A 196 51.72 -21.09 21.53
CA GLU A 196 53.05 -21.51 21.16
C GLU A 196 54.06 -20.85 22.10
#